data_f2950d4146482e7fcc4c046d93110fb0
#
_entry.id   f2950d4146482e7fcc4c046d93110fb0
#
_cell.length_a   1.000
_cell.length_b   1.000
_cell.length_c   1.000
_cell.angle_alpha   90.00
_cell.angle_beta   90.00
_cell.angle_gamma   90.00
#
_symmetry.space_group_name_H-M   'P 1'
#
loop_
_entity.id
_entity.type
_entity.pdbx_description
1 polymer ?
#
loop_
_entity_poly.entity_id
_entity_poly.type
_entity_poly.pdbx_seq_one_letter_code
_entity_poly.pdbx_strand_id
1 'polypeptide(L)'
;AGGSGGSGASVEFTNLAGSGAQTREVLEQQTPAGLALKPDVVSVVIGVNDTLRCTFDIHAVAERLDKVYAAFTGQGATLLTACLPDPGSMLGLPGSLARPLARRQRAVNQVVHALSDRYGAVHLHAAEEEWISDREMWSADRLHPGERGHRQLAVRFHALLAETGVAVGAAPSAEPEFAVPTRSASLWWLATAGTAWVARRCTDLLPQLMTLAADEMRHRARGTSARLDVRAAAAVSAALA
;
A
#
# COMPACT_ATOMS: atom_id res chain seq x y z
N ALA A 1 -2.08 -47.89 -15.23
CA ALA A 1 -2.41 -46.76 -14.42
C ALA A 1 -1.27 -45.72 -14.61
N GLY A 2 -1.46 -44.80 -15.55
CA GLY A 2 -0.53 -43.69 -15.82
C GLY A 2 -0.96 -42.46 -15.07
N GLY A 3 -0.21 -42.08 -14.05
CA GLY A 3 -0.37 -40.82 -13.41
C GLY A 3 0.18 -39.70 -14.30
N SER A 4 -0.68 -38.84 -14.83
CA SER A 4 -0.27 -37.61 -15.48
C SER A 4 0.26 -36.67 -14.39
N GLY A 5 1.57 -36.63 -14.20
CA GLY A 5 2.24 -35.60 -13.45
C GLY A 5 2.07 -34.26 -14.19
N GLY A 6 1.18 -33.41 -13.74
CA GLY A 6 1.13 -32.04 -14.18
C GLY A 6 2.45 -31.38 -13.82
N SER A 7 3.25 -30.97 -14.81
CA SER A 7 4.43 -30.13 -14.59
C SER A 7 3.92 -28.77 -14.14
N GLY A 8 3.86 -28.56 -12.81
CA GLY A 8 3.63 -27.23 -12.28
C GLY A 8 4.75 -26.32 -12.76
N ALA A 9 4.43 -25.22 -13.42
CA ALA A 9 5.41 -24.22 -13.77
C ALA A 9 6.10 -23.75 -12.49
N SER A 10 7.43 -23.71 -12.47
CA SER A 10 8.20 -23.15 -11.34
C SER A 10 7.99 -21.64 -11.33
N VAL A 11 7.63 -21.09 -10.17
CA VAL A 11 7.51 -19.64 -9.98
C VAL A 11 8.81 -19.16 -9.37
N GLU A 12 9.48 -18.22 -10.06
CA GLU A 12 10.60 -17.48 -9.50
C GLU A 12 10.08 -16.19 -8.88
N PHE A 13 10.42 -15.93 -7.62
CA PHE A 13 9.97 -14.76 -6.88
C PHE A 13 11.15 -13.90 -6.44
N THR A 14 11.09 -12.61 -6.78
CA THR A 14 12.08 -11.62 -6.33
C THR A 14 11.38 -10.48 -5.59
N ASN A 15 11.83 -10.18 -4.37
CA ASN A 15 11.33 -9.07 -3.59
C ASN A 15 12.31 -7.88 -3.67
N LEU A 16 11.86 -6.78 -4.28
CA LEU A 16 12.59 -5.52 -4.37
C LEU A 16 12.07 -4.46 -3.41
N ALA A 17 11.05 -4.77 -2.59
CA ALA A 17 10.46 -3.81 -1.67
C ALA A 17 11.43 -3.37 -0.58
N GLY A 18 11.48 -2.08 -0.33
CA GLY A 18 12.29 -1.46 0.72
C GLY A 18 11.44 -0.85 1.82
N SER A 19 11.82 -1.07 3.09
CA SER A 19 11.10 -0.46 4.22
C SER A 19 11.15 1.07 4.17
N GLY A 20 9.99 1.71 4.20
CA GLY A 20 9.86 3.17 4.17
C GLY A 20 9.98 3.79 2.78
N ALA A 21 10.07 2.97 1.72
CA ALA A 21 10.12 3.45 0.34
C ALA A 21 8.90 4.32 0.00
N GLN A 22 9.12 5.34 -0.79
CA GLN A 22 8.12 6.21 -1.38
C GLN A 22 8.05 5.95 -2.90
N THR A 23 7.10 6.54 -3.58
CA THR A 23 6.95 6.41 -5.04
C THR A 23 8.20 6.83 -5.81
N ARG A 24 9.02 7.72 -5.25
CA ARG A 24 10.30 8.13 -5.84
C ARG A 24 11.32 6.99 -5.87
N GLU A 25 11.52 6.30 -4.74
CA GLU A 25 12.45 5.17 -4.66
C GLU A 25 11.98 4.01 -5.54
N VAL A 26 10.66 3.81 -5.65
CA VAL A 26 10.10 2.81 -6.58
C VAL A 26 10.47 3.15 -8.01
N LEU A 27 10.26 4.38 -8.46
CA LEU A 27 10.60 4.79 -9.82
C LEU A 27 12.11 4.73 -10.10
N GLU A 28 12.92 5.31 -9.20
CA GLU A 28 14.34 5.56 -9.48
C GLU A 28 15.23 4.33 -9.27
N GLN A 29 14.84 3.43 -8.36
CA GLN A 29 15.68 2.31 -7.91
C GLN A 29 15.05 0.94 -8.20
N GLN A 30 13.79 0.73 -7.76
CA GLN A 30 13.15 -0.58 -7.86
C GLN A 30 12.67 -0.89 -9.28
N THR A 31 12.17 0.10 -10.00
CA THR A 31 11.67 -0.09 -11.37
C THR A 31 12.77 -0.53 -12.33
N PRO A 32 13.95 0.10 -12.40
CA PRO A 32 15.03 -0.39 -13.27
C PRO A 32 15.48 -1.82 -12.93
N ALA A 33 15.58 -2.13 -11.62
CA ALA A 33 15.94 -3.46 -11.17
C ALA A 33 14.88 -4.51 -11.53
N GLY A 34 13.59 -4.15 -11.36
CA GLY A 34 12.46 -5.01 -11.73
C GLY A 34 12.37 -5.27 -13.23
N LEU A 35 12.54 -4.24 -14.05
CA LEU A 35 12.53 -4.38 -15.51
C LEU A 35 13.66 -5.28 -16.04
N ALA A 36 14.82 -5.26 -15.37
CA ALA A 36 15.93 -6.12 -15.73
C ALA A 36 15.63 -7.62 -15.52
N LEU A 37 14.71 -7.95 -14.62
CA LEU A 37 14.24 -9.32 -14.36
C LEU A 37 13.24 -9.82 -15.41
N LYS A 38 12.66 -8.93 -16.22
CA LYS A 38 11.61 -9.24 -17.22
C LYS A 38 10.46 -10.05 -16.63
N PRO A 39 9.80 -9.55 -15.57
CA PRO A 39 8.77 -10.30 -14.87
C PRO A 39 7.53 -10.52 -15.73
N ASP A 40 6.90 -11.69 -15.61
CA ASP A 40 5.56 -11.94 -16.18
C ASP A 40 4.47 -11.24 -15.35
N VAL A 41 4.69 -11.14 -14.03
CA VAL A 41 3.78 -10.49 -13.09
C VAL A 41 4.57 -9.58 -12.15
N VAL A 42 4.12 -8.36 -11.94
CA VAL A 42 4.73 -7.40 -11.01
C VAL A 42 3.69 -6.82 -10.07
N SER A 43 4.00 -6.78 -8.78
CA SER A 43 3.15 -6.14 -7.77
C SER A 43 3.74 -4.79 -7.36
N VAL A 44 2.96 -3.71 -7.52
CA VAL A 44 3.32 -2.35 -7.10
C VAL A 44 2.26 -1.84 -6.13
N VAL A 45 2.52 -1.99 -4.83
CA VAL A 45 1.63 -1.56 -3.74
C VAL A 45 2.39 -0.56 -2.87
N ILE A 46 2.11 0.75 -3.09
CA ILE A 46 2.91 1.86 -2.55
C ILE A 46 2.04 3.10 -2.29
N GLY A 47 2.54 4.07 -1.53
CA GLY A 47 1.97 5.40 -1.41
C GLY A 47 1.68 5.85 0.03
N VAL A 48 1.54 4.92 1.00
CA VAL A 48 1.34 5.29 2.42
C VAL A 48 2.50 6.15 2.92
N ASN A 49 3.74 5.76 2.63
CA ASN A 49 4.92 6.51 3.08
C ASN A 49 4.99 7.92 2.49
N ASP A 50 4.50 8.12 1.26
CA ASP A 50 4.39 9.46 0.65
C ASP A 50 3.45 10.35 1.46
N THR A 51 2.30 9.80 1.91
CA THR A 51 1.29 10.57 2.68
C THR A 51 1.81 11.08 4.02
N LEU A 52 2.80 10.42 4.60
CA LEU A 52 3.39 10.76 5.89
C LEU A 52 4.42 11.89 5.82
N ARG A 53 4.83 12.33 4.64
CA ARG A 53 5.85 13.37 4.45
C ARG A 53 5.27 14.77 4.26
N CYS A 54 5.97 15.80 4.76
CA CYS A 54 5.61 17.19 4.48
C CYS A 54 5.77 17.55 2.99
N THR A 55 6.66 16.84 2.29
CA THR A 55 6.90 16.97 0.85
C THR A 55 5.88 16.24 -0.02
N PHE A 56 4.77 15.77 0.58
CA PHE A 56 3.70 15.12 -0.16
C PHE A 56 3.14 16.03 -1.25
N ASP A 57 3.23 15.56 -2.48
CA ASP A 57 2.68 16.19 -3.67
C ASP A 57 1.98 15.12 -4.52
N ILE A 58 0.67 15.25 -4.69
CA ILE A 58 -0.12 14.25 -5.43
C ILE A 58 0.19 14.24 -6.92
N HIS A 59 0.61 15.38 -7.51
CA HIS A 59 1.04 15.43 -8.91
C HIS A 59 2.31 14.61 -9.10
N ALA A 60 3.28 14.78 -8.21
CA ALA A 60 4.53 14.02 -8.26
C ALA A 60 4.29 12.51 -8.02
N VAL A 61 3.34 12.15 -7.13
CA VAL A 61 2.94 10.74 -6.91
C VAL A 61 2.32 10.18 -8.18
N ALA A 62 1.37 10.89 -8.79
CA ALA A 62 0.70 10.46 -10.02
C ALA A 62 1.69 10.28 -11.18
N GLU A 63 2.56 11.25 -11.40
CA GLU A 63 3.59 11.19 -12.47
C GLU A 63 4.53 9.99 -12.29
N ARG A 64 4.96 9.73 -11.05
CA ARG A 64 5.87 8.61 -10.76
C ARG A 64 5.18 7.27 -10.98
N LEU A 65 3.96 7.10 -10.47
CA LEU A 65 3.18 5.87 -10.66
C LEU A 65 2.84 5.64 -12.12
N ASP A 66 2.48 6.69 -12.88
CA ASP A 66 2.22 6.59 -14.30
C ASP A 66 3.45 6.03 -15.06
N LYS A 67 4.64 6.57 -14.78
CA LYS A 67 5.90 6.08 -15.35
C LYS A 67 6.21 4.63 -14.96
N VAL A 68 5.99 4.26 -13.69
CA VAL A 68 6.21 2.91 -13.19
C VAL A 68 5.28 1.91 -13.89
N TYR A 69 3.98 2.25 -13.95
CA TYR A 69 2.98 1.38 -14.54
C TYR A 69 3.19 1.23 -16.05
N ALA A 70 3.45 2.35 -16.76
CA ALA A 70 3.79 2.32 -18.16
C ALA A 70 5.02 1.46 -18.47
N ALA A 71 6.06 1.54 -17.63
CA ALA A 71 7.29 0.80 -17.85
C ALA A 71 7.09 -0.73 -17.77
N PHE A 72 6.38 -1.22 -16.76
CA PHE A 72 6.13 -2.66 -16.61
C PHE A 72 5.12 -3.18 -17.62
N THR A 73 4.00 -2.49 -17.83
CA THR A 73 2.99 -2.91 -18.82
C THR A 73 3.54 -2.81 -20.24
N GLY A 74 4.42 -1.83 -20.52
CA GLY A 74 5.11 -1.71 -21.81
C GLY A 74 6.07 -2.87 -22.13
N GLN A 75 6.53 -3.61 -21.11
CA GLN A 75 7.27 -4.88 -21.27
C GLN A 75 6.36 -6.11 -21.34
N GLY A 76 5.05 -5.95 -21.22
CA GLY A 76 4.08 -7.05 -21.24
C GLY A 76 3.83 -7.71 -19.89
N ALA A 77 4.33 -7.15 -18.78
CA ALA A 77 4.07 -7.68 -17.45
C ALA A 77 2.63 -7.42 -17.01
N THR A 78 1.99 -8.42 -16.39
CA THR A 78 0.72 -8.23 -15.68
C THR A 78 0.98 -7.43 -14.41
N LEU A 79 0.40 -6.24 -14.31
CA LEU A 79 0.56 -5.35 -13.17
C LEU A 79 -0.49 -5.64 -12.10
N LEU A 80 -0.03 -5.88 -10.86
CA LEU A 80 -0.88 -5.97 -9.68
C LEU A 80 -0.79 -4.69 -8.87
N THR A 81 -1.93 -4.11 -8.51
CA THR A 81 -2.01 -2.90 -7.69
C THR A 81 -3.05 -3.08 -6.58
N ALA A 82 -2.98 -2.24 -5.56
CA ALA A 82 -4.02 -2.18 -4.54
C ALA A 82 -4.21 -0.77 -4.00
N CYS A 83 -5.45 -0.40 -3.67
CA CYS A 83 -5.69 0.74 -2.80
C CYS A 83 -5.37 0.37 -1.34
N LEU A 84 -4.89 1.33 -0.57
CA LEU A 84 -4.41 1.11 0.78
C LEU A 84 -5.31 1.78 1.82
N PRO A 85 -5.50 1.16 3.00
CA PRO A 85 -6.32 1.73 4.06
C PRO A 85 -5.69 3.01 4.63
N ASP A 86 -6.53 3.80 5.30
CA ASP A 86 -6.11 5.05 5.94
C ASP A 86 -5.21 4.77 7.16
N PRO A 87 -3.93 5.20 7.12
CA PRO A 87 -2.99 4.97 8.22
C PRO A 87 -3.39 5.69 9.51
N GLY A 88 -4.12 6.81 9.41
CA GLY A 88 -4.60 7.54 10.58
C GLY A 88 -5.65 6.77 11.36
N SER A 89 -6.57 6.13 10.65
CA SER A 89 -7.59 5.24 11.22
C SER A 89 -6.96 3.98 11.82
N MET A 90 -6.07 3.34 11.09
CA MET A 90 -5.41 2.11 11.53
C MET A 90 -4.59 2.29 12.80
N LEU A 91 -3.90 3.41 12.94
CA LEU A 91 -3.13 3.76 14.13
C LEU A 91 -3.98 4.33 15.26
N GLY A 92 -5.28 4.59 15.03
CA GLY A 92 -6.16 5.23 16.01
C GLY A 92 -5.72 6.64 16.39
N LEU A 93 -5.22 7.42 15.42
CA LEU A 93 -4.70 8.76 15.66
C LEU A 93 -5.83 9.74 15.99
N PRO A 94 -5.55 10.79 16.79
CA PRO A 94 -6.51 11.86 17.04
C PRO A 94 -6.89 12.57 15.71
N GLY A 95 -8.14 13.06 15.64
CA GLY A 95 -8.72 13.61 14.40
C GLY A 95 -7.92 14.74 13.74
N SER A 96 -7.11 15.47 14.49
CA SER A 96 -6.20 16.49 13.92
C SER A 96 -5.08 15.89 13.07
N LEU A 97 -4.69 14.65 13.31
CA LEU A 97 -3.72 13.89 12.53
C LEU A 97 -4.41 12.93 11.55
N ALA A 98 -5.46 12.24 11.99
CA ALA A 98 -6.15 11.25 11.16
C ALA A 98 -6.77 11.87 9.90
N ARG A 99 -7.43 13.03 10.00
CA ARG A 99 -8.10 13.66 8.86
C ARG A 99 -7.16 14.05 7.71
N PRO A 100 -6.06 14.76 7.94
CA PRO A 100 -5.14 15.09 6.85
C PRO A 100 -4.50 13.84 6.23
N LEU A 101 -4.20 12.81 7.01
CA LEU A 101 -3.69 11.54 6.49
C LEU A 101 -4.73 10.82 5.65
N ALA A 102 -5.98 10.72 6.14
CA ALA A 102 -7.09 10.14 5.39
C ALA A 102 -7.33 10.86 4.05
N ARG A 103 -7.24 12.21 4.06
CA ARG A 103 -7.38 13.02 2.83
C ARG A 103 -6.29 12.69 1.82
N ARG A 104 -5.03 12.63 2.25
CA ARG A 104 -3.90 12.27 1.40
C ARG A 104 -3.99 10.84 0.89
N GLN A 105 -4.36 9.88 1.77
CA GLN A 105 -4.51 8.48 1.37
C GLN A 105 -5.63 8.30 0.36
N ARG A 106 -6.77 8.98 0.53
CA ARG A 106 -7.84 8.97 -0.48
C ARG A 106 -7.35 9.53 -1.83
N ALA A 107 -6.56 10.60 -1.83
CA ALA A 107 -5.99 11.15 -3.06
C ALA A 107 -5.06 10.14 -3.75
N VAL A 108 -4.18 9.47 -3.00
CA VAL A 108 -3.31 8.42 -3.54
C VAL A 108 -4.14 7.26 -4.10
N ASN A 109 -5.14 6.78 -3.36
CA ASN A 109 -6.00 5.69 -3.83
C ASN A 109 -6.74 6.06 -5.13
N GLN A 110 -7.25 7.30 -5.26
CA GLN A 110 -7.88 7.78 -6.50
C GLN A 110 -6.91 7.76 -7.68
N VAL A 111 -5.66 8.17 -7.47
CA VAL A 111 -4.61 8.09 -8.50
C VAL A 111 -4.31 6.63 -8.84
N VAL A 112 -4.16 5.75 -7.84
CA VAL A 112 -3.91 4.32 -8.07
C VAL A 112 -5.06 3.69 -8.85
N HIS A 113 -6.32 3.96 -8.50
CA HIS A 113 -7.49 3.45 -9.24
C HIS A 113 -7.46 3.90 -10.72
N ALA A 114 -7.33 5.21 -10.95
CA ALA A 114 -7.35 5.76 -12.31
C ALA A 114 -6.21 5.23 -13.19
N LEU A 115 -5.01 5.09 -12.61
CA LEU A 115 -3.87 4.53 -13.33
C LEU A 115 -4.00 3.02 -13.51
N SER A 116 -4.57 2.30 -12.54
CA SER A 116 -4.85 0.87 -12.70
C SER A 116 -5.81 0.61 -13.87
N ASP A 117 -6.86 1.40 -13.97
CA ASP A 117 -7.79 1.33 -15.11
C ASP A 117 -7.09 1.68 -16.42
N ARG A 118 -6.28 2.76 -16.44
CA ARG A 118 -5.53 3.20 -17.63
C ARG A 118 -4.60 2.13 -18.19
N TYR A 119 -3.95 1.37 -17.31
CA TYR A 119 -2.94 0.37 -17.68
C TYR A 119 -3.48 -1.08 -17.64
N GLY A 120 -4.77 -1.27 -17.43
CA GLY A 120 -5.37 -2.60 -17.36
C GLY A 120 -4.79 -3.47 -16.24
N ALA A 121 -4.44 -2.86 -15.10
CA ALA A 121 -3.87 -3.59 -13.98
C ALA A 121 -4.91 -4.46 -13.26
N VAL A 122 -4.48 -5.58 -12.73
CA VAL A 122 -5.28 -6.36 -11.79
C VAL A 122 -5.28 -5.62 -10.45
N HIS A 123 -6.38 -4.92 -10.16
CA HIS A 123 -6.49 -4.03 -9.00
C HIS A 123 -7.30 -4.64 -7.88
N LEU A 124 -6.74 -4.63 -6.66
CA LEU A 124 -7.42 -5.04 -5.44
C LEU A 124 -7.90 -3.82 -4.65
N HIS A 125 -9.21 -3.71 -4.41
CA HIS A 125 -9.81 -2.69 -3.54
C HIS A 125 -9.57 -3.01 -2.05
N ALA A 126 -8.31 -3.22 -1.66
CA ALA A 126 -7.97 -3.70 -0.32
C ALA A 126 -8.45 -2.76 0.80
N ALA A 127 -8.50 -1.44 0.56
CA ALA A 127 -9.01 -0.48 1.56
C ALA A 127 -10.51 -0.63 1.88
N GLU A 128 -11.26 -1.31 1.03
CA GLU A 128 -12.72 -1.50 1.14
C GLU A 128 -13.09 -2.89 1.68
N GLU A 129 -12.11 -3.77 1.85
CA GLU A 129 -12.31 -5.11 2.35
C GLU A 129 -12.65 -5.13 3.86
N GLU A 130 -13.60 -5.95 4.27
CA GLU A 130 -14.08 -6.03 5.66
C GLU A 130 -12.95 -6.42 6.64
N TRP A 131 -12.04 -7.31 6.21
CA TRP A 131 -10.94 -7.77 7.05
C TRP A 131 -9.93 -6.68 7.45
N ILE A 132 -9.94 -5.53 6.77
CA ILE A 132 -9.10 -4.38 7.12
C ILE A 132 -9.35 -3.90 8.57
N SER A 133 -10.58 -4.03 9.05
CA SER A 133 -10.95 -3.67 10.42
C SER A 133 -10.54 -4.71 11.46
N ASP A 134 -10.21 -5.95 11.03
CA ASP A 134 -9.80 -7.02 11.92
C ASP A 134 -8.33 -6.85 12.34
N ARG A 135 -8.13 -6.65 13.64
CA ARG A 135 -6.79 -6.45 14.20
C ARG A 135 -5.85 -7.64 14.02
N GLU A 136 -6.36 -8.86 13.92
CA GLU A 136 -5.56 -10.08 13.77
C GLU A 136 -4.91 -10.19 12.39
N MET A 137 -5.40 -9.43 11.43
CA MET A 137 -4.83 -9.34 10.08
C MET A 137 -3.55 -8.49 10.02
N TRP A 138 -3.28 -7.70 11.06
CA TRP A 138 -2.19 -6.73 11.08
C TRP A 138 -1.05 -7.13 12.00
N SER A 139 0.16 -6.74 11.63
CA SER A 139 1.35 -6.89 12.46
C SER A 139 1.28 -5.99 13.71
N ALA A 140 2.26 -6.09 14.60
CA ALA A 140 2.31 -5.31 15.83
C ALA A 140 2.28 -3.79 15.60
N ASP A 141 2.81 -3.31 14.46
CA ASP A 141 2.84 -1.89 14.09
C ASP A 141 1.51 -1.36 13.52
N ARG A 142 0.53 -2.23 13.25
CA ARG A 142 -0.79 -1.92 12.70
C ARG A 142 -0.79 -1.24 11.33
N LEU A 143 0.32 -1.21 10.64
CA LEU A 143 0.44 -0.62 9.31
C LEU A 143 0.74 -1.67 8.24
N HIS A 144 1.44 -2.71 8.61
CA HIS A 144 1.77 -3.80 7.71
C HIS A 144 0.89 -5.02 8.02
N PRO A 145 0.44 -5.75 7.00
CA PRO A 145 -0.26 -7.01 7.22
C PRO A 145 0.59 -7.98 8.03
N GLY A 146 -0.03 -8.69 8.95
CA GLY A 146 0.55 -9.88 9.57
C GLY A 146 0.45 -11.09 8.65
N GLU A 147 0.78 -12.29 9.13
CA GLU A 147 0.67 -13.51 8.32
C GLU A 147 -0.74 -13.69 7.76
N ARG A 148 -1.77 -13.54 8.60
CA ARG A 148 -3.18 -13.68 8.18
C ARG A 148 -3.54 -12.67 7.10
N GLY A 149 -3.12 -11.40 7.26
CA GLY A 149 -3.35 -10.36 6.27
C GLY A 149 -2.66 -10.64 4.95
N HIS A 150 -1.41 -11.10 4.98
CA HIS A 150 -0.69 -11.51 3.77
C HIS A 150 -1.36 -12.68 3.05
N ARG A 151 -1.87 -13.66 3.80
CA ARG A 151 -2.61 -14.80 3.20
C ARG A 151 -3.92 -14.33 2.58
N GLN A 152 -4.66 -13.43 3.21
CA GLN A 152 -5.87 -12.84 2.63
C GLN A 152 -5.55 -12.08 1.34
N LEU A 153 -4.50 -11.25 1.34
CA LEU A 153 -4.05 -10.58 0.11
C LEU A 153 -3.70 -11.57 -1.00
N ALA A 154 -2.98 -12.65 -0.66
CA ALA A 154 -2.62 -13.68 -1.63
C ALA A 154 -3.85 -14.39 -2.22
N VAL A 155 -4.83 -14.75 -1.38
CA VAL A 155 -6.10 -15.35 -1.85
C VAL A 155 -6.87 -14.39 -2.75
N ARG A 156 -6.98 -13.13 -2.38
CA ARG A 156 -7.69 -12.11 -3.18
C ARG A 156 -7.00 -11.86 -4.53
N PHE A 157 -5.69 -11.65 -4.53
CA PHE A 157 -4.94 -11.48 -5.78
C PHE A 157 -4.99 -12.73 -6.65
N HIS A 158 -4.91 -13.93 -6.04
CA HIS A 158 -5.06 -15.19 -6.82
C HIS A 158 -6.43 -15.25 -7.50
N ALA A 159 -7.52 -14.90 -6.80
CA ALA A 159 -8.86 -14.90 -7.40
C ALA A 159 -8.94 -13.93 -8.58
N LEU A 160 -8.46 -12.70 -8.43
CA LEU A 160 -8.43 -11.71 -9.51
C LEU A 160 -7.56 -12.15 -10.70
N LEU A 161 -6.40 -12.76 -10.44
CA LEU A 161 -5.53 -13.30 -11.47
C LEU A 161 -6.15 -14.53 -12.18
N ALA A 162 -6.94 -15.32 -11.47
CA ALA A 162 -7.67 -16.46 -12.07
C ALA A 162 -8.76 -15.98 -13.03
N GLU A 163 -9.46 -14.88 -12.70
CA GLU A 163 -10.44 -14.24 -13.60
C GLU A 163 -9.80 -13.77 -14.90
N THR A 164 -8.55 -13.36 -14.88
CA THR A 164 -7.80 -12.95 -16.08
C THR A 164 -7.10 -14.13 -16.78
N GLY A 165 -7.18 -15.34 -16.23
CA GLY A 165 -6.51 -16.53 -16.77
C GLY A 165 -5.00 -16.59 -16.50
N VAL A 166 -4.44 -15.67 -15.73
CA VAL A 166 -3.00 -15.63 -15.38
C VAL A 166 -2.70 -16.65 -14.28
N ALA A 167 -3.54 -16.72 -13.23
CA ALA A 167 -3.37 -17.73 -12.20
C ALA A 167 -4.08 -19.01 -12.59
N VAL A 168 -3.36 -20.12 -12.48
CA VAL A 168 -3.87 -21.49 -12.72
C VAL A 168 -3.61 -22.35 -11.49
N GLY A 169 -4.53 -23.26 -11.19
CA GLY A 169 -4.41 -24.17 -10.05
C GLY A 169 -5.17 -23.71 -8.82
N ALA A 170 -4.89 -24.36 -7.67
CA ALA A 170 -5.59 -24.09 -6.42
C ALA A 170 -5.18 -22.77 -5.80
N ALA A 171 -6.14 -22.06 -5.19
CA ALA A 171 -5.86 -20.86 -4.42
C ALA A 171 -4.90 -21.16 -3.26
N PRO A 172 -4.06 -20.20 -2.85
CA PRO A 172 -3.24 -20.34 -1.66
C PRO A 172 -4.11 -20.49 -0.41
N SER A 173 -3.59 -21.20 0.62
CA SER A 173 -4.32 -21.39 1.87
C SER A 173 -4.46 -20.06 2.62
N ALA A 174 -5.69 -19.76 3.07
CA ALA A 174 -5.96 -18.66 3.98
C ALA A 174 -5.58 -18.98 5.43
N GLU A 175 -5.41 -20.28 5.76
CA GLU A 175 -5.08 -20.72 7.12
C GLU A 175 -3.65 -20.33 7.51
N PRO A 176 -3.48 -19.67 8.67
CA PRO A 176 -2.16 -19.27 9.15
C PRO A 176 -1.35 -20.49 9.63
N GLU A 177 -0.05 -20.45 9.48
CA GLU A 177 0.86 -21.46 10.01
C GLU A 177 1.19 -21.23 11.50
N PHE A 178 1.13 -19.95 11.91
CA PHE A 178 1.45 -19.53 13.26
C PHE A 178 0.23 -19.02 14.02
N ALA A 179 0.20 -19.29 15.33
CA ALA A 179 -0.82 -18.70 16.20
C ALA A 179 -0.69 -17.16 16.23
N VAL A 180 -1.84 -16.50 16.42
CA VAL A 180 -1.87 -15.04 16.59
C VAL A 180 -0.95 -14.63 17.75
N PRO A 181 -0.02 -13.67 17.55
CA PRO A 181 0.82 -13.20 18.64
C PRO A 181 -0.02 -12.68 19.81
N THR A 182 0.29 -13.13 21.01
CA THR A 182 -0.40 -12.64 22.22
C THR A 182 -0.16 -11.14 22.40
N ARG A 183 -1.05 -10.47 23.12
CA ARG A 183 -0.89 -9.04 23.44
C ARG A 183 0.44 -8.76 24.15
N SER A 184 0.87 -9.67 25.05
CA SER A 184 2.16 -9.58 25.74
C SER A 184 3.34 -9.72 24.77
N ALA A 185 3.28 -10.66 23.83
CA ALA A 185 4.32 -10.82 22.80
C ALA A 185 4.42 -9.58 21.89
N SER A 186 3.29 -9.01 21.48
CA SER A 186 3.24 -7.77 20.68
C SER A 186 3.80 -6.58 21.44
N LEU A 187 3.47 -6.43 22.73
CA LEU A 187 4.03 -5.38 23.60
C LEU A 187 5.52 -5.57 23.84
N TRP A 188 5.98 -6.81 24.03
CA TRP A 188 7.39 -7.12 24.18
C TRP A 188 8.18 -6.80 22.91
N TRP A 189 7.64 -7.13 21.75
CA TRP A 189 8.25 -6.78 20.47
C TRP A 189 8.34 -5.26 20.29
N LEU A 190 7.28 -4.52 20.61
CA LEU A 190 7.29 -3.05 20.59
C LEU A 190 8.31 -2.47 21.57
N ALA A 191 8.45 -3.06 22.77
CA ALA A 191 9.38 -2.62 23.80
C ALA A 191 10.85 -2.94 23.50
N THR A 192 11.13 -3.88 22.61
CA THR A 192 12.50 -4.35 22.28
C THR A 192 12.87 -4.01 20.84
N ALA A 193 12.51 -4.84 19.88
CA ALA A 193 12.85 -4.64 18.47
C ALA A 193 12.16 -3.41 17.85
N GLY A 194 10.93 -3.10 18.30
CA GLY A 194 10.15 -1.98 17.81
C GLY A 194 10.64 -0.61 18.31
N THR A 195 11.31 -0.52 19.48
CA THR A 195 11.72 0.78 20.04
C THR A 195 12.70 1.53 19.15
N ALA A 196 13.69 0.87 18.60
CA ALA A 196 14.64 1.49 17.68
C ALA A 196 13.98 1.93 16.36
N TRP A 197 12.99 1.16 15.89
CA TRP A 197 12.18 1.52 14.72
C TRP A 197 11.26 2.70 15.04
N VAL A 198 10.54 2.66 16.17
CA VAL A 198 9.66 3.74 16.64
C VAL A 198 10.47 5.01 16.87
N ALA A 199 11.62 4.94 17.54
CA ALA A 199 12.49 6.11 17.80
C ALA A 199 12.93 6.78 16.50
N ARG A 200 13.39 6.01 15.52
CA ARG A 200 13.73 6.53 14.19
C ARG A 200 12.53 7.18 13.49
N ARG A 201 11.34 6.56 13.58
CA ARG A 201 10.12 7.13 13.01
C ARG A 201 9.63 8.37 13.76
N CYS A 202 9.78 8.42 15.09
CA CYS A 202 9.46 9.61 15.86
C CYS A 202 10.36 10.80 15.52
N THR A 203 11.64 10.60 15.33
CA THR A 203 12.55 11.69 14.95
C THR A 203 12.35 12.17 13.51
N ASP A 204 11.98 11.28 12.60
CA ASP A 204 11.83 11.56 11.18
C ASP A 204 10.40 12.06 10.82
N LEU A 205 9.36 11.40 11.34
CA LEU A 205 7.98 11.68 10.95
C LEU A 205 7.25 12.61 11.91
N LEU A 206 7.55 12.57 13.21
CA LEU A 206 6.79 13.32 14.20
C LEU A 206 6.75 14.84 13.95
N PRO A 207 7.86 15.52 13.64
CA PRO A 207 7.80 16.95 13.32
C PRO A 207 6.91 17.25 12.12
N GLN A 208 6.92 16.39 11.11
CA GLN A 208 6.12 16.51 9.91
C GLN A 208 4.63 16.34 10.21
N LEU A 209 4.28 15.32 11.00
CA LEU A 209 2.90 15.07 11.43
C LEU A 209 2.36 16.20 12.32
N MET A 210 3.20 16.78 13.19
CA MET A 210 2.81 17.93 14.02
C MET A 210 2.49 19.16 13.18
N THR A 211 3.26 19.43 12.14
CA THR A 211 2.96 20.51 11.18
C THR A 211 1.61 20.29 10.50
N LEU A 212 1.36 19.07 10.05
CA LEU A 212 0.10 18.67 9.43
C LEU A 212 -1.10 18.86 10.37
N ALA A 213 -0.93 18.45 11.64
CA ALA A 213 -1.95 18.61 12.67
C ALA A 213 -2.24 20.09 12.97
N ALA A 214 -1.20 20.90 13.07
CA ALA A 214 -1.35 22.34 13.32
C ALA A 214 -2.11 23.04 12.19
N ASP A 215 -1.86 22.68 10.94
CA ASP A 215 -2.59 23.19 9.78
C ASP A 215 -4.06 22.76 9.80
N GLU A 216 -4.35 21.50 10.04
CA GLU A 216 -5.74 21.01 10.16
C GLU A 216 -6.50 21.73 11.29
N MET A 217 -5.85 21.93 12.44
CA MET A 217 -6.45 22.65 13.57
C MET A 217 -6.74 24.12 13.22
N ARG A 218 -5.83 24.82 12.53
CA ARG A 218 -6.07 26.19 12.06
C ARG A 218 -7.26 26.28 11.10
N HIS A 219 -7.33 25.36 10.13
CA HIS A 219 -8.44 25.30 9.18
C HIS A 219 -9.76 24.98 9.87
N ARG A 220 -9.74 24.07 10.86
CA ARG A 220 -10.91 23.73 11.67
C ARG A 220 -11.40 24.93 12.49
N ALA A 221 -10.50 25.63 13.17
CA ALA A 221 -10.83 26.81 13.95
C ALA A 221 -11.46 27.94 13.09
N ARG A 222 -11.09 28.00 11.80
CA ARG A 222 -11.63 28.96 10.83
C ARG A 222 -12.87 28.45 10.07
N GLY A 223 -13.36 27.24 10.35
CA GLY A 223 -14.48 26.63 9.62
C GLY A 223 -14.18 26.31 8.15
N THR A 224 -12.90 26.18 7.78
CA THR A 224 -12.47 26.02 6.38
C THR A 224 -11.94 24.61 6.03
N SER A 225 -12.08 23.61 6.92
CA SER A 225 -11.60 22.25 6.68
C SER A 225 -12.16 21.62 5.40
N ALA A 226 -13.44 21.86 5.08
CA ALA A 226 -14.05 21.35 3.84
C ALA A 226 -13.35 21.87 2.57
N ARG A 227 -12.73 23.05 2.61
CA ARG A 227 -11.97 23.59 1.47
C ARG A 227 -10.71 22.78 1.20
N LEU A 228 -10.14 22.12 2.21
CA LEU A 228 -8.99 21.23 2.04
C LEU A 228 -9.38 19.96 1.26
N ASP A 229 -10.57 19.43 1.50
CA ASP A 229 -11.07 18.26 0.78
C ASP A 229 -11.33 18.60 -0.69
N VAL A 230 -11.96 19.76 -0.97
CA VAL A 230 -12.17 20.24 -2.34
C VAL A 230 -10.85 20.47 -3.08
N ARG A 231 -9.85 21.08 -2.41
CA ARG A 231 -8.52 21.29 -3.00
C ARG A 231 -7.81 19.98 -3.31
N ALA A 232 -7.90 19.00 -2.40
CA ALA A 232 -7.30 17.69 -2.63
C ALA A 232 -7.93 16.98 -3.84
N ALA A 233 -9.26 17.02 -3.95
CA ALA A 233 -9.95 16.44 -5.11
C ALA A 233 -9.59 17.14 -6.42
N ALA A 234 -9.52 18.48 -6.42
CA ALA A 234 -9.11 19.26 -7.59
C ALA A 234 -7.65 18.94 -8.00
N ALA A 235 -6.75 18.78 -7.03
CA ALA A 235 -5.36 18.41 -7.29
C ALA A 235 -5.24 17.00 -7.92
N VAL A 236 -6.04 16.03 -7.46
CA VAL A 236 -6.11 14.69 -8.08
C VAL A 236 -6.60 14.80 -9.53
N SER A 237 -7.69 15.52 -9.77
CA SER A 237 -8.22 15.69 -11.13
C SER A 237 -7.19 16.32 -12.07
N ALA A 238 -6.44 17.33 -11.59
CA ALA A 238 -5.39 17.97 -12.36
C ALA A 238 -4.15 17.07 -12.55
N ALA A 239 -3.87 16.16 -11.61
CA ALA A 239 -2.75 15.22 -11.71
C ALA A 239 -3.02 14.06 -12.70
N LEU A 240 -4.29 13.78 -13.01
CA LEU A 240 -4.73 12.71 -13.90
C LEU A 240 -5.12 13.20 -15.31
N ALA A 241 -5.17 14.52 -15.51
CA ALA A 241 -5.45 15.15 -16.80
C ALA A 241 -4.25 15.03 -17.75
#